data_91bda59dd3b3ab17713baca3108ccea0
#
_entry.id   91bda59dd3b3ab17713baca3108ccea0
#
_cell.length_a   1.000
_cell.length_b   1.000
_cell.length_c   1.000
_cell.angle_alpha   90.00
_cell.angle_beta   90.00
_cell.angle_gamma   90.00
#
_symmetry.space_group_name_H-M   'P 1'
#
loop_
_entity.id
_entity.type
_entity.pdbx_description
1 polymer ?
#
loop_
_entity_poly.entity_id
_entity_poly.type
_entity_poly.pdbx_seq_one_letter_code
_entity_poly.pdbx_strand_id
1 'polypeptide(L)'
;MHNMADSILIFDEAHLMPQNYLQPCLRVITYITKYLNSEAVFLTATMPDFPKLLRQYALENSQIIDLIDNTSTFCAFQKCKYQLLGKLRAESLLEKSMNYPSSLIIVNKKKSAKKLFEL
;
A
#
# COMPACT_ATOMS: atom_id res chain seq x y z
N MET A 1 21.22 19.31 -3.63
CA MET A 1 19.80 19.69 -3.37
C MET A 1 19.24 20.73 -4.34
N HIS A 2 20.07 21.49 -5.07
CA HIS A 2 19.58 22.53 -6.00
C HIS A 2 18.60 22.01 -7.07
N ASN A 3 18.76 20.78 -7.52
CA ASN A 3 17.89 20.20 -8.56
C ASN A 3 16.51 19.72 -8.02
N MET A 4 16.26 19.87 -6.74
CA MET A 4 14.97 19.50 -6.13
C MET A 4 14.12 20.71 -5.76
N ALA A 5 14.63 21.93 -5.96
CA ALA A 5 13.85 23.15 -5.77
C ALA A 5 12.93 23.37 -6.97
N ASP A 6 11.73 23.92 -6.71
CA ASP A 6 10.73 24.22 -7.74
C ASP A 6 10.41 23.01 -8.65
N SER A 7 10.31 21.83 -8.07
CA SER A 7 10.13 20.58 -8.81
C SER A 7 8.94 19.78 -8.31
N ILE A 8 8.49 18.83 -9.14
CA ILE A 8 7.51 17.81 -8.77
C ILE A 8 8.24 16.48 -8.63
N LEU A 9 8.20 15.91 -7.43
CA LEU A 9 8.79 14.62 -7.11
C LEU A 9 7.71 13.54 -7.24
N ILE A 10 7.90 12.58 -8.13
CA ILE A 10 6.96 11.49 -8.33
C ILE A 10 7.54 10.21 -7.72
N PHE A 11 6.82 9.65 -6.75
CA PHE A 11 7.15 8.38 -6.10
C PHE A 11 6.21 7.30 -6.61
N ASP A 12 6.68 6.51 -7.56
CA ASP A 12 5.93 5.35 -8.05
C ASP A 12 6.11 4.17 -7.09
N GLU A 13 5.05 3.36 -6.94
CA GLU A 13 4.99 2.24 -5.98
C GLU A 13 5.38 2.65 -4.54
N ALA A 14 4.85 3.77 -4.09
CA ALA A 14 5.18 4.38 -2.79
C ALA A 14 5.02 3.42 -1.59
N HIS A 15 4.20 2.37 -1.71
CA HIS A 15 4.03 1.34 -0.68
C HIS A 15 5.29 0.46 -0.48
N LEU A 16 6.23 0.47 -1.44
CA LEU A 16 7.50 -0.26 -1.34
C LEU A 16 8.56 0.47 -0.52
N MET A 17 8.28 1.67 0.00
CA MET A 17 9.21 2.35 0.89
C MET A 17 9.55 1.46 2.10
N PRO A 18 10.84 1.15 2.34
CA PRO A 18 11.23 0.27 3.44
C PRO A 18 10.82 0.86 4.78
N GLN A 19 10.15 0.07 5.62
CA GLN A 19 9.64 0.54 6.92
C GLN A 19 10.73 1.16 7.80
N ASN A 20 11.94 0.60 7.78
CA ASN A 20 13.07 1.10 8.56
C ASN A 20 13.55 2.50 8.14
N TYR A 21 13.28 2.90 6.90
CA TYR A 21 13.68 4.19 6.33
C TYR A 21 12.50 5.12 6.10
N LEU A 22 11.29 4.69 6.39
CA LEU A 22 10.08 5.45 6.13
C LEU A 22 10.10 6.82 6.82
N GLN A 23 10.46 6.84 8.10
CA GLN A 23 10.55 8.09 8.88
C GLN A 23 11.55 9.10 8.29
N PRO A 24 12.83 8.75 8.04
CA PRO A 24 13.76 9.70 7.43
C PRO A 24 13.33 10.12 6.02
N CYS A 25 12.77 9.22 5.20
CA CYS A 25 12.25 9.56 3.87
C CYS A 25 11.13 10.59 3.96
N LEU A 26 10.12 10.36 4.80
CA LEU A 26 9.00 11.30 4.97
C LEU A 26 9.46 12.66 5.49
N ARG A 27 10.44 12.72 6.40
CA ARG A 27 11.03 13.97 6.89
C ARG A 27 11.72 14.74 5.77
N VAL A 28 12.50 14.05 4.93
CA VAL A 28 13.18 14.68 3.79
C VAL A 28 12.16 15.20 2.77
N ILE A 29 11.15 14.41 2.44
CA ILE A 29 10.08 14.82 1.52
C ILE A 29 9.37 16.06 2.07
N THR A 30 8.99 16.04 3.35
CA THR A 30 8.34 17.19 3.99
C THR A 30 9.24 18.43 3.99
N TYR A 31 10.54 18.26 4.21
CA TYR A 31 11.50 19.37 4.12
C TYR A 31 11.54 19.97 2.70
N ILE A 32 11.63 19.12 1.68
CA ILE A 32 11.69 19.54 0.28
C ILE A 32 10.42 20.28 -0.12
N THR A 33 9.25 19.73 0.22
CA THR A 33 7.97 20.37 -0.11
C THR A 33 7.77 21.69 0.62
N LYS A 34 8.22 21.79 1.87
CA LYS A 34 8.03 22.99 2.69
C LYS A 34 9.02 24.13 2.37
N TYR A 35 10.28 23.80 2.13
CA TYR A 35 11.35 24.79 2.06
C TYR A 35 11.95 24.99 0.66
N LEU A 36 11.71 24.07 -0.26
CA LEU A 36 12.22 24.13 -1.63
C LEU A 36 11.10 24.38 -2.66
N ASN A 37 9.91 24.81 -2.22
CA ASN A 37 8.78 25.11 -3.09
C ASN A 37 8.47 23.98 -4.08
N SER A 38 8.50 22.75 -3.62
CA SER A 38 8.34 21.55 -4.44
C SER A 38 7.12 20.75 -3.99
N GLU A 39 6.60 19.92 -4.87
CA GLU A 39 5.46 19.04 -4.59
C GLU A 39 5.89 17.59 -4.62
N ALA A 40 5.18 16.72 -3.88
CA ALA A 40 5.41 15.30 -3.88
C ALA A 40 4.13 14.56 -4.27
N VAL A 41 4.19 13.77 -5.32
CA VAL A 41 3.09 12.93 -5.82
C VAL A 41 3.41 11.47 -5.53
N PHE A 42 2.49 10.79 -4.86
CA PHE A 42 2.63 9.38 -4.53
C PHE A 42 1.67 8.55 -5.41
N LEU A 43 2.24 7.63 -6.17
CA LEU A 43 1.50 6.68 -7.00
C LEU A 43 1.60 5.30 -6.36
N THR A 44 0.48 4.63 -6.16
CA THR A 44 0.46 3.28 -5.60
C THR A 44 -0.88 2.59 -5.81
N ALA A 45 -0.86 1.30 -6.07
CA ALA A 45 -2.07 0.47 -6.13
C ALA A 45 -2.68 0.21 -4.74
N THR A 46 -1.85 0.25 -3.69
CA THR A 46 -2.25 0.03 -2.31
C THR A 46 -1.77 1.19 -1.44
N MET A 47 -2.66 2.15 -1.18
CA MET A 47 -2.32 3.35 -0.43
C MET A 47 -2.13 3.02 1.06
N PRO A 48 -0.93 3.22 1.62
CA PRO A 48 -0.77 3.24 3.08
C PRO A 48 -1.52 4.45 3.67
N ASP A 49 -1.84 4.40 4.96
CA ASP A 49 -2.46 5.54 5.66
C ASP A 49 -1.43 6.69 5.82
N PHE A 50 -1.10 7.36 4.71
CA PHE A 50 -0.16 8.48 4.70
C PHE A 50 -0.56 9.63 5.64
N PRO A 51 -1.84 10.03 5.77
CA PRO A 51 -2.22 11.05 6.74
C PRO A 51 -1.83 10.71 8.17
N LYS A 52 -1.96 9.44 8.55
CA LYS A 52 -1.56 8.96 9.88
C LYS A 52 -0.04 8.93 10.02
N LEU A 53 0.67 8.44 9.00
CA LEU A 53 2.13 8.39 8.99
C LEU A 53 2.74 9.77 8.99
N LEU A 54 2.20 10.72 8.21
CA LEU A 54 2.67 12.09 8.21
C LEU A 54 2.44 12.79 9.55
N ARG A 55 1.30 12.60 10.19
CA ARG A 55 1.06 13.11 11.55
C ARG A 55 2.07 12.55 12.56
N GLN A 56 2.50 11.29 12.38
CA GLN A 56 3.47 10.66 13.27
C GLN A 56 4.92 11.09 13.00
N TYR A 57 5.29 11.34 11.74
CA TYR A 57 6.69 11.47 11.32
C TYR A 57 7.03 12.79 10.65
N ALA A 58 6.06 13.53 10.15
CA ALA A 58 6.28 14.76 9.42
C ALA A 58 6.18 16.01 10.30
N LEU A 59 6.67 17.12 9.75
CA LEU A 59 6.54 18.43 10.34
C LEU A 59 5.07 18.90 10.30
N GLU A 60 4.69 19.74 11.25
CA GLU A 60 3.34 20.34 11.32
C GLU A 60 2.91 21.00 9.98
N ASN A 61 1.64 20.89 9.66
CA ASN A 61 0.99 21.51 8.49
C ASN A 61 1.25 20.90 7.10
N SER A 62 1.66 19.64 7.00
CA SER A 62 1.64 18.96 5.70
C SER A 62 0.20 18.67 5.26
N GLN A 63 -0.21 19.19 4.10
CA GLN A 63 -1.49 18.87 3.48
C GLN A 63 -1.31 17.68 2.52
N ILE A 64 -2.23 16.73 2.58
CA ILE A 64 -2.33 15.64 1.62
C ILE A 64 -3.65 15.82 0.88
N ILE A 65 -3.57 15.82 -0.44
CA ILE A 65 -4.70 15.96 -1.34
C ILE A 65 -4.80 14.71 -2.18
N ASP A 66 -5.95 14.07 -2.19
CA ASP A 66 -6.22 12.98 -3.12
C ASP A 66 -6.47 13.56 -4.52
N LEU A 67 -5.62 13.19 -5.48
CA LEU A 67 -5.76 13.64 -6.87
C LEU A 67 -6.92 12.97 -7.59
N ILE A 68 -7.36 11.78 -7.12
CA ILE A 68 -8.46 11.03 -7.68
C ILE A 68 -9.57 10.94 -6.63
N ASP A 69 -10.48 11.88 -6.65
CA ASP A 69 -11.62 11.94 -5.71
C ASP A 69 -12.86 11.17 -6.24
N ASN A 70 -12.66 10.21 -7.11
CA ASN A 70 -13.80 9.55 -7.74
C ASN A 70 -13.92 8.07 -7.32
N THR A 71 -14.62 7.82 -6.21
CA THR A 71 -14.97 6.47 -5.75
C THR A 71 -15.71 5.66 -6.83
N SER A 72 -16.46 6.29 -7.73
CA SER A 72 -17.17 5.63 -8.82
C SER A 72 -16.21 4.99 -9.83
N THR A 73 -15.06 5.61 -10.08
CA THR A 73 -14.02 5.05 -10.94
C THR A 73 -13.46 3.76 -10.37
N PHE A 74 -13.20 3.71 -9.08
CA PHE A 74 -12.73 2.48 -8.42
C PHE A 74 -13.79 1.38 -8.44
N CYS A 75 -15.07 1.70 -8.25
CA CYS A 75 -16.16 0.73 -8.35
C CYS A 75 -16.27 0.12 -9.75
N ALA A 76 -16.07 0.91 -10.82
CA ALA A 76 -16.10 0.41 -12.20
C ALA A 76 -14.98 -0.62 -12.50
N PHE A 77 -13.85 -0.54 -11.80
CA PHE A 77 -12.73 -1.47 -11.91
C PHE A 77 -12.76 -2.62 -10.91
N GLN A 78 -13.76 -2.67 -10.03
CA GLN A 78 -13.87 -3.73 -9.04
C GLN A 78 -14.24 -5.09 -9.71
N LYS A 79 -13.21 -5.90 -9.97
CA LYS A 79 -13.36 -7.25 -10.55
C LYS A 79 -13.47 -8.36 -9.52
N CYS A 80 -13.25 -8.05 -8.24
CA CYS A 80 -13.16 -9.04 -7.17
C CYS A 80 -14.14 -8.74 -6.06
N LYS A 81 -14.72 -9.80 -5.47
CA LYS A 81 -15.45 -9.73 -4.20
C LYS A 81 -14.54 -10.18 -3.07
N TYR A 82 -14.40 -9.35 -2.04
CA TYR A 82 -13.61 -9.68 -0.86
C TYR A 82 -14.49 -10.26 0.23
N GLN A 83 -14.04 -11.37 0.83
CA GLN A 83 -14.71 -11.98 1.98
C GLN A 83 -13.67 -12.26 3.07
N LEU A 84 -13.88 -11.70 4.26
CA LEU A 84 -13.08 -12.00 5.43
C LEU A 84 -13.59 -13.27 6.09
N LEU A 85 -12.80 -14.34 6.05
CA LEU A 85 -13.16 -15.64 6.60
C LEU A 85 -12.67 -15.86 8.05
N GLY A 86 -11.90 -14.89 8.59
CA GLY A 86 -11.29 -15.04 9.91
C GLY A 86 -10.19 -16.10 9.93
N LYS A 87 -9.99 -16.75 11.09
CA LYS A 87 -9.01 -17.83 11.25
C LYS A 87 -9.62 -19.14 10.78
N LEU A 88 -9.04 -19.74 9.75
CA LEU A 88 -9.44 -21.06 9.24
C LEU A 88 -8.34 -22.09 9.50
N ARG A 89 -8.74 -23.36 9.65
CA ARG A 89 -7.82 -24.49 9.58
C ARG A 89 -7.47 -24.81 8.13
N ALA A 90 -6.35 -25.47 7.90
CA ALA A 90 -5.86 -25.81 6.56
C ALA A 90 -6.88 -26.66 5.78
N GLU A 91 -7.46 -27.64 6.45
CA GLU A 91 -8.46 -28.54 5.89
C GLU A 91 -9.71 -27.78 5.42
N SER A 92 -10.24 -26.90 6.26
CA SER A 92 -11.42 -26.07 5.93
C SER A 92 -11.14 -25.07 4.80
N LEU A 93 -9.89 -24.63 4.66
CA LEU A 93 -9.49 -23.78 3.55
C LEU A 93 -9.47 -24.57 2.23
N LEU A 94 -8.95 -25.78 2.25
CA LEU A 94 -8.94 -26.68 1.09
C LEU A 94 -10.35 -27.05 0.65
N GLU A 95 -11.23 -27.46 1.56
CA GLU A 95 -12.63 -27.73 1.26
C GLU A 95 -13.32 -26.55 0.57
N LYS A 96 -13.10 -25.33 1.08
CA LYS A 96 -13.63 -24.12 0.45
C LYS A 96 -13.05 -23.89 -0.94
N SER A 97 -11.77 -24.17 -1.14
CA SER A 97 -11.12 -23.99 -2.43
C SER A 97 -11.64 -24.93 -3.51
N MET A 98 -12.08 -26.14 -3.11
CA MET A 98 -12.68 -27.14 -4.02
C MET A 98 -14.04 -26.72 -4.57
N ASN A 99 -14.73 -25.76 -3.95
CA ASN A 99 -16.00 -25.23 -4.47
C ASN A 99 -15.84 -24.34 -5.71
N TYR A 100 -14.61 -24.06 -6.14
CA TYR A 100 -14.30 -23.23 -7.28
C TYR A 100 -13.56 -24.02 -8.36
N PRO A 101 -13.81 -23.75 -9.66
CA PRO A 101 -13.15 -24.45 -10.76
C PRO A 101 -11.63 -24.25 -10.79
N SER A 102 -11.14 -23.14 -10.22
CA SER A 102 -9.72 -22.87 -9.99
C SER A 102 -9.53 -22.02 -8.74
N SER A 103 -8.48 -22.29 -7.99
CA SER A 103 -8.18 -21.56 -6.77
C SER A 103 -6.67 -21.34 -6.62
N LEU A 104 -6.30 -20.20 -6.03
CA LEU A 104 -4.92 -19.88 -5.67
C LEU A 104 -4.84 -19.58 -4.18
N ILE A 105 -4.05 -20.36 -3.45
CA ILE A 105 -3.81 -20.16 -2.03
C ILE A 105 -2.43 -19.55 -1.83
N ILE A 106 -2.38 -18.34 -1.28
CA ILE A 106 -1.14 -17.63 -0.98
C ILE A 106 -0.87 -17.67 0.51
N VAL A 107 0.32 -18.08 0.90
CA VAL A 107 0.75 -18.18 2.31
C VAL A 107 2.11 -17.52 2.52
N ASN A 108 2.36 -17.06 3.75
CA ASN A 108 3.58 -16.30 4.08
C ASN A 108 4.85 -17.15 4.22
N LYS A 109 4.73 -18.47 4.36
CA LYS A 109 5.87 -19.37 4.62
C LYS A 109 5.87 -20.54 3.66
N LYS A 110 7.04 -20.87 3.09
CA LYS A 110 7.26 -22.05 2.24
C LYS A 110 6.82 -23.36 2.91
N LYS A 111 7.09 -23.50 4.22
CA LYS A 111 6.66 -24.68 5.02
C LYS A 111 5.13 -24.84 5.04
N SER A 112 4.39 -23.73 5.12
CA SER A 112 2.92 -23.74 5.10
C SER A 112 2.39 -24.11 3.71
N ALA A 113 3.02 -23.64 2.64
CA ALA A 113 2.66 -24.01 1.28
C ALA A 113 2.85 -25.52 1.05
N LYS A 114 4.01 -26.07 1.47
CA LYS A 114 4.29 -27.50 1.38
C LYS A 114 3.26 -28.34 2.15
N LYS A 115 2.93 -27.96 3.39
CA LYS A 115 1.91 -28.65 4.20
C LYS A 115 0.55 -28.65 3.53
N LEU A 116 0.13 -27.54 2.92
CA LEU A 116 -1.15 -27.45 2.20
C LEU A 116 -1.19 -28.28 0.93
N PHE A 117 -0.04 -28.48 0.29
CA PHE A 117 0.07 -29.32 -0.91
C PHE A 117 0.04 -30.81 -0.59
N GLU A 118 0.48 -31.22 0.60
CA GLU A 118 0.52 -32.61 1.09
C GLU A 118 -0.81 -33.07 1.70
N LEU A 119 -1.80 -32.19 1.90
CA LEU A 119 -3.15 -32.47 2.38
C LEU A 119 -4.12 -32.76 1.24
#